data_44243a56cd42e7ab1356be38a55c139e
#
_entry.id   44243a56cd42e7ab1356be38a55c139e
#
_cell.length_a   1.000
_cell.length_b   1.000
_cell.length_c   1.000
_cell.angle_alpha   90.00
_cell.angle_beta   90.00
_cell.angle_gamma   90.00
#
_symmetry.space_group_name_H-M   'P 1'
#
loop_
_entity.id
_entity.type
_entity.pdbx_description
1 polymer ?
#
loop_
_entity_poly.entity_id
_entity_poly.type
_entity_poly.pdbx_seq_one_letter_code
_entity_poly.pdbx_strand_id
1 'polypeptide(L)'
;MGPFAYQGTKDDDPNDVVPHEQRRPVRAARLMAAWLGHFDAREQNTMATWMPDDPARPGKGHVRHWIMDLGDSLGLRWTNDGFSRRLNHAYFFDPGYLVEDFVTLGIPQRPWDRVRIREGLEDFGYFDAEHFDPEMWRPEYPMLPFQNMTEADGAWMARIIARFTPEHVEAAVRAGDLSQETHARFLTDTLVKRQRAILRRYFRTLSPITDLHYEARELCAVDLARRTDTYPQASFRYEATVRRGVGAAVRAAVRSQAQGLLCVDLPALAPEGAIPDDAASRYVVVRIENGASRGPLVLHLYDLGPRTGLRLVGVERP
;
A
#
# COMPACT_ATOMS: atom_id res chain seq x y z
N MET A 1 26.98 -1.21 7.68
CA MET A 1 25.82 -1.91 8.28
C MET A 1 25.52 -3.13 7.44
N GLY A 2 24.65 -4.04 7.87
CA GLY A 2 24.36 -5.30 7.18
C GLY A 2 22.90 -5.41 6.78
N PRO A 3 22.43 -6.63 6.51
CA PRO A 3 21.02 -6.91 6.28
C PRO A 3 20.15 -6.39 7.42
N PHE A 4 18.91 -6.03 7.08
CA PHE A 4 17.93 -5.62 8.06
C PHE A 4 17.16 -6.85 8.53
N ALA A 5 17.36 -7.26 9.78
CA ALA A 5 16.63 -8.38 10.34
C ALA A 5 15.12 -8.13 10.34
N TYR A 6 14.33 -9.14 9.97
CA TYR A 6 12.86 -9.02 9.92
C TYR A 6 12.19 -9.29 11.25
N GLN A 7 12.93 -9.78 12.24
CA GLN A 7 12.41 -10.11 13.58
C GLN A 7 13.23 -9.43 14.67
N GLY A 8 12.57 -9.15 15.79
CA GLY A 8 13.18 -8.51 16.94
C GLY A 8 13.58 -7.06 16.71
N THR A 9 14.48 -6.60 17.55
CA THR A 9 15.08 -5.24 17.51
C THR A 9 16.58 -5.37 17.31
N LYS A 10 17.23 -4.28 16.95
CA LYS A 10 18.68 -4.23 16.81
C LYS A 10 19.35 -4.04 18.20
N ASP A 11 20.12 -5.02 18.65
CA ASP A 11 20.67 -5.08 19.99
C ASP A 11 21.59 -3.90 20.37
N ASP A 12 22.27 -3.30 19.39
CA ASP A 12 23.19 -2.20 19.58
C ASP A 12 22.58 -0.80 19.31
N ASP A 13 21.25 -0.71 19.16
CA ASP A 13 20.53 0.55 18.96
C ASP A 13 19.44 0.73 20.03
N PRO A 14 19.68 1.56 21.06
CA PRO A 14 18.70 1.79 22.12
C PRO A 14 17.41 2.51 21.65
N ASN A 15 17.40 3.05 20.43
CA ASN A 15 16.21 3.67 19.85
C ASN A 15 15.34 2.67 19.07
N ASP A 16 15.85 1.48 18.84
CA ASP A 16 15.14 0.43 18.11
C ASP A 16 14.25 -0.39 19.08
N VAL A 17 13.17 0.22 19.54
CA VAL A 17 12.30 -0.33 20.60
C VAL A 17 11.07 -1.06 20.08
N VAL A 18 10.81 -1.04 18.77
CA VAL A 18 9.67 -1.72 18.15
C VAL A 18 10.17 -2.92 17.35
N PRO A 19 9.75 -4.14 17.66
CA PRO A 19 10.12 -5.31 16.89
C PRO A 19 9.82 -5.13 15.39
N HIS A 20 10.75 -5.55 14.55
CA HIS A 20 10.69 -5.29 13.10
C HIS A 20 9.47 -5.93 12.44
N GLU A 21 9.10 -7.14 12.87
CA GLU A 21 7.90 -7.85 12.40
C GLU A 21 6.58 -7.13 12.77
N GLN A 22 6.62 -6.17 13.69
CA GLN A 22 5.47 -5.35 14.07
C GLN A 22 5.44 -4.01 13.34
N ARG A 23 6.46 -3.69 12.55
CA ARG A 23 6.51 -2.43 11.79
C ARG A 23 5.68 -2.52 10.53
N ARG A 24 4.76 -1.58 10.37
CA ARG A 24 3.88 -1.50 9.17
C ARG A 24 4.66 -1.57 7.85
N PRO A 25 5.74 -0.82 7.62
CA PRO A 25 6.45 -0.88 6.35
C PRO A 25 7.00 -2.26 6.03
N VAL A 26 7.48 -2.99 7.04
CA VAL A 26 8.04 -4.35 6.86
C VAL A 26 6.92 -5.34 6.55
N ARG A 27 5.80 -5.30 7.29
CA ARG A 27 4.65 -6.17 7.01
C ARG A 27 4.04 -5.88 5.63
N ALA A 28 3.86 -4.60 5.32
CA ALA A 28 3.26 -4.14 4.07
C ALA A 28 4.15 -4.36 2.84
N ALA A 29 5.47 -4.54 3.01
CA ALA A 29 6.40 -4.86 1.92
C ALA A 29 5.99 -6.14 1.18
N ARG A 30 5.27 -7.08 1.84
CA ARG A 30 4.64 -8.23 1.18
C ARG A 30 3.82 -7.83 -0.04
N LEU A 31 3.04 -6.76 0.04
CA LEU A 31 2.16 -6.36 -1.06
C LEU A 31 2.95 -5.73 -2.22
N MET A 32 4.03 -5.02 -1.94
CA MET A 32 4.95 -4.53 -2.96
C MET A 32 5.67 -5.70 -3.64
N ALA A 33 6.17 -6.65 -2.86
CA ALA A 33 6.78 -7.88 -3.37
C ALA A 33 5.80 -8.68 -4.24
N ALA A 34 4.54 -8.80 -3.78
CA ALA A 34 3.48 -9.42 -4.56
C ALA A 34 3.25 -8.71 -5.90
N TRP A 35 3.21 -7.37 -5.93
CA TRP A 35 3.04 -6.61 -7.16
C TRP A 35 4.12 -6.91 -8.19
N LEU A 36 5.37 -6.91 -7.75
CA LEU A 36 6.56 -7.12 -8.60
C LEU A 36 6.85 -8.60 -8.87
N GLY A 37 6.18 -9.53 -8.17
CA GLY A 37 6.54 -10.95 -8.21
C GLY A 37 7.90 -11.25 -7.58
N HIS A 38 8.33 -10.41 -6.64
CA HIS A 38 9.60 -10.57 -5.94
C HIS A 38 9.48 -11.66 -4.85
N PHE A 39 9.63 -12.90 -5.25
CA PHE A 39 9.42 -14.03 -4.35
C PHE A 39 10.59 -14.25 -3.38
N ASP A 40 11.81 -13.86 -3.73
CA ASP A 40 12.99 -13.92 -2.86
C ASP A 40 13.17 -12.65 -1.99
N ALA A 41 12.06 -12.16 -1.41
CA ALA A 41 12.03 -10.95 -0.60
C ALA A 41 12.56 -11.16 0.83
N ARG A 42 13.58 -11.99 1.01
CA ARG A 42 14.17 -12.35 2.31
C ARG A 42 14.94 -11.19 2.95
N GLU A 43 15.13 -11.27 4.28
CA GLU A 43 15.92 -10.27 5.01
C GLU A 43 17.37 -10.15 4.51
N GLN A 44 17.96 -11.25 3.98
CA GLN A 44 19.30 -11.26 3.40
C GLN A 44 19.39 -10.34 2.16
N ASN A 45 18.27 -10.14 1.48
CA ASN A 45 18.15 -9.24 0.31
C ASN A 45 17.74 -7.82 0.73
N THR A 46 18.14 -7.41 1.92
CA THR A 46 17.96 -6.05 2.43
C THR A 46 19.28 -5.46 2.91
N MET A 47 19.32 -4.15 3.01
CA MET A 47 20.48 -3.44 3.56
C MET A 47 20.00 -2.28 4.45
N ALA A 48 20.64 -2.13 5.60
CA ALA A 48 20.51 -0.96 6.46
C ALA A 48 21.76 -0.08 6.30
N THR A 49 21.57 1.19 5.96
CA THR A 49 22.65 2.16 5.81
C THR A 49 22.42 3.38 6.71
N TRP A 50 23.50 3.91 7.26
CA TRP A 50 23.47 5.19 7.96
C TRP A 50 23.49 6.34 6.96
N MET A 51 22.52 7.25 7.07
CA MET A 51 22.40 8.45 6.26
C MET A 51 22.55 9.67 7.18
N PRO A 52 23.64 10.45 7.09
CA PRO A 52 23.75 11.70 7.84
C PRO A 52 22.73 12.72 7.33
N ASP A 53 22.05 13.41 8.24
CA ASP A 53 21.09 14.47 7.89
C ASP A 53 21.82 15.71 7.34
N ASP A 54 23.07 15.90 7.77
CA ASP A 54 23.97 16.96 7.34
C ASP A 54 25.38 16.35 7.17
N PRO A 55 25.97 16.41 5.97
CA PRO A 55 27.33 15.92 5.75
C PRO A 55 28.37 16.53 6.67
N ALA A 56 28.17 17.79 7.14
CA ALA A 56 29.05 18.47 8.09
C ALA A 56 28.88 17.95 9.54
N ARG A 57 27.84 17.17 9.80
CA ARG A 57 27.53 16.60 11.12
C ARG A 57 27.22 15.12 11.04
N PRO A 58 28.21 14.27 10.70
CA PRO A 58 28.00 12.85 10.43
C PRO A 58 27.47 12.04 11.62
N GLY A 59 27.58 12.58 12.87
CA GLY A 59 27.03 11.96 14.07
C GLY A 59 25.51 12.14 14.25
N LYS A 60 24.84 12.94 13.40
CA LYS A 60 23.38 13.09 13.36
C LYS A 60 22.84 12.56 12.05
N GLY A 61 21.87 11.65 12.12
CA GLY A 61 21.31 11.05 10.92
C GLY A 61 20.26 10.00 11.27
N HIS A 62 19.89 9.24 10.27
CA HIS A 62 18.91 8.18 10.38
C HIS A 62 19.37 6.91 9.64
N VAL A 63 18.82 5.78 10.01
CA VAL A 63 19.02 4.51 9.29
C VAL A 63 18.02 4.46 8.15
N ARG A 64 18.52 4.20 6.93
CA ARG A 64 17.69 3.92 5.76
C ARG A 64 17.76 2.44 5.41
N HIS A 65 16.61 1.85 5.18
CA HIS A 65 16.49 0.46 4.75
C HIS A 65 16.25 0.39 3.24
N TRP A 66 16.91 -0.56 2.61
CA TRP A 66 16.86 -0.81 1.17
C TRP A 66 16.44 -2.25 0.93
N ILE A 67 15.63 -2.48 -0.08
CA ILE A 67 15.43 -3.79 -0.68
C ILE A 67 16.47 -3.90 -1.79
N MET A 68 17.20 -4.98 -1.79
CA MET A 68 18.27 -5.27 -2.75
C MET A 68 17.97 -6.57 -3.47
N ASP A 69 18.81 -6.91 -4.44
CA ASP A 69 18.70 -8.16 -5.20
C ASP A 69 17.29 -8.41 -5.73
N LEU A 70 16.87 -7.53 -6.64
CA LEU A 70 15.58 -7.64 -7.32
C LEU A 70 15.64 -8.56 -8.56
N GLY A 71 16.74 -9.31 -8.73
CA GLY A 71 16.94 -10.21 -9.88
C GLY A 71 15.86 -11.27 -10.03
N ASP A 72 15.28 -11.72 -8.92
CA ASP A 72 14.20 -12.69 -8.90
C ASP A 72 12.80 -12.05 -8.95
N SER A 73 12.69 -10.87 -9.56
CA SER A 73 11.43 -10.15 -9.75
C SER A 73 10.98 -10.19 -11.21
N LEU A 74 9.72 -9.80 -11.44
CA LEU A 74 9.14 -9.62 -12.79
C LEU A 74 9.11 -10.89 -13.66
N GLY A 75 9.21 -12.04 -13.02
CA GLY A 75 9.13 -13.34 -13.66
C GLY A 75 10.49 -13.95 -13.97
N LEU A 76 10.89 -14.90 -13.18
CA LEU A 76 12.04 -15.75 -13.40
C LEU A 76 11.62 -17.11 -13.90
N ARG A 77 12.40 -17.70 -14.77
CA ARG A 77 12.27 -19.08 -15.18
C ARG A 77 13.47 -19.90 -14.69
N TRP A 78 13.24 -20.75 -13.70
CA TRP A 78 14.20 -21.73 -13.27
C TRP A 78 14.21 -22.96 -14.18
N THR A 79 15.26 -23.76 -14.08
CA THR A 79 15.40 -24.99 -14.86
C THR A 79 14.33 -26.03 -14.56
N ASN A 80 13.77 -26.02 -13.35
CA ASN A 80 12.64 -26.86 -12.97
C ASN A 80 11.32 -26.12 -13.17
N ASP A 81 10.55 -26.53 -14.14
CA ASP A 81 9.30 -25.89 -14.55
C ASP A 81 8.23 -25.89 -13.45
N GLY A 82 8.11 -26.96 -12.68
CA GLY A 82 7.16 -27.05 -11.57
C GLY A 82 7.47 -26.07 -10.45
N PHE A 83 8.74 -25.86 -10.13
CA PHE A 83 9.16 -24.87 -9.15
C PHE A 83 8.97 -23.44 -9.67
N SER A 84 9.34 -23.17 -10.92
CA SER A 84 9.16 -21.84 -11.52
C SER A 84 7.72 -21.36 -11.47
N ARG A 85 6.76 -22.25 -11.74
CA ARG A 85 5.32 -21.95 -11.65
C ARG A 85 4.90 -21.61 -10.23
N ARG A 86 5.37 -22.37 -9.25
CA ARG A 86 5.00 -22.23 -7.84
C ARG A 86 5.58 -20.95 -7.21
N LEU A 87 6.85 -20.65 -7.48
CA LEU A 87 7.58 -19.54 -6.86
C LEU A 87 6.95 -18.15 -7.09
N ASN A 88 6.19 -17.96 -8.14
CA ASN A 88 5.50 -16.69 -8.38
C ASN A 88 4.17 -16.56 -7.64
N HIS A 89 3.75 -17.56 -6.84
CA HIS A 89 2.43 -17.59 -6.23
C HIS A 89 2.40 -18.16 -4.82
N ALA A 90 3.29 -19.09 -4.48
CA ALA A 90 3.23 -19.86 -3.23
C ALA A 90 4.61 -20.13 -2.67
N TYR A 91 4.68 -20.55 -1.40
CA TYR A 91 5.92 -21.00 -0.80
C TYR A 91 6.56 -22.13 -1.59
N PHE A 92 7.89 -22.14 -1.62
CA PHE A 92 8.66 -23.24 -2.19
C PHE A 92 8.26 -24.60 -1.61
N PHE A 93 8.05 -24.62 -0.29
CA PHE A 93 7.56 -25.76 0.44
C PHE A 93 6.37 -25.35 1.33
N ASP A 94 5.21 -25.92 1.07
CA ASP A 94 3.99 -25.68 1.83
C ASP A 94 3.41 -27.03 2.29
N PRO A 95 3.55 -27.38 3.61
CA PRO A 95 3.03 -28.62 4.16
C PRO A 95 1.50 -28.75 3.98
N GLY A 96 0.77 -27.63 4.02
CA GLY A 96 -0.69 -27.62 3.84
C GLY A 96 -1.08 -28.12 2.45
N TYR A 97 -0.40 -27.62 1.43
CA TYR A 97 -0.63 -28.08 0.05
C TYR A 97 -0.21 -29.52 -0.17
N LEU A 98 0.86 -29.99 0.48
CA LEU A 98 1.26 -31.41 0.38
C LEU A 98 0.21 -32.33 0.97
N VAL A 99 -0.34 -32.00 2.14
CA VAL A 99 -1.42 -32.77 2.76
C VAL A 99 -2.68 -32.74 1.91
N GLU A 100 -3.05 -31.56 1.41
CA GLU A 100 -4.20 -31.40 0.50
C GLU A 100 -4.03 -32.26 -0.75
N ASP A 101 -2.89 -32.17 -1.43
CA ASP A 101 -2.60 -32.93 -2.64
C ASP A 101 -2.61 -34.45 -2.37
N PHE A 102 -2.09 -34.88 -1.23
CA PHE A 102 -2.12 -36.27 -0.82
C PHE A 102 -3.55 -36.78 -0.58
N VAL A 103 -4.37 -36.03 0.15
CA VAL A 103 -5.76 -36.45 0.49
C VAL A 103 -6.67 -36.40 -0.75
N THR A 104 -6.45 -35.41 -1.63
CA THR A 104 -7.31 -35.16 -2.80
C THR A 104 -6.75 -35.77 -4.09
N LEU A 105 -5.61 -36.45 -4.02
CA LEU A 105 -4.87 -37.00 -5.16
C LEU A 105 -4.53 -35.92 -6.23
N GLY A 106 -4.35 -34.66 -5.78
CA GLY A 106 -4.02 -33.55 -6.66
C GLY A 106 -5.16 -33.12 -7.61
N ILE A 107 -6.40 -33.49 -7.34
CA ILE A 107 -7.55 -33.12 -8.19
C ILE A 107 -7.86 -31.62 -8.15
N PRO A 108 -7.86 -30.93 -6.99
CA PRO A 108 -8.08 -29.49 -6.94
C PRO A 108 -6.94 -28.73 -7.61
N GLN A 109 -7.30 -27.92 -8.61
CA GLN A 109 -6.33 -27.01 -9.25
C GLN A 109 -6.37 -25.64 -8.59
N ARG A 110 -5.20 -25.13 -8.26
CA ARG A 110 -5.00 -23.76 -7.78
C ARG A 110 -4.96 -22.79 -8.97
N PRO A 111 -5.25 -21.50 -8.78
CA PRO A 111 -5.19 -20.52 -9.88
C PRO A 111 -3.89 -20.59 -10.69
N TRP A 112 -2.74 -20.68 -10.01
CA TRP A 112 -1.42 -20.74 -10.67
C TRP A 112 -1.12 -22.04 -11.41
N ASP A 113 -1.83 -23.13 -11.17
CA ASP A 113 -1.68 -24.36 -11.94
C ASP A 113 -2.13 -24.17 -13.39
N ARG A 114 -2.92 -23.16 -13.65
CA ARG A 114 -3.44 -22.79 -14.98
C ARG A 114 -2.53 -21.83 -15.74
N VAL A 115 -1.58 -21.19 -15.06
CA VAL A 115 -0.64 -20.29 -15.72
C VAL A 115 0.21 -21.07 -16.72
N ARG A 116 0.43 -20.49 -17.87
CA ARG A 116 1.24 -21.06 -18.94
C ARG A 116 2.26 -20.03 -19.41
N ILE A 117 3.46 -20.51 -19.73
CA ILE A 117 4.46 -19.67 -20.41
C ILE A 117 3.89 -19.35 -21.78
N ARG A 118 3.98 -18.09 -22.16
CA ARG A 118 3.50 -17.60 -23.46
C ARG A 118 4.64 -17.67 -24.48
N GLU A 119 4.32 -18.16 -25.67
CA GLU A 119 5.27 -18.21 -26.80
C GLU A 119 5.83 -16.81 -27.09
N GLY A 120 7.13 -16.68 -27.20
CA GLY A 120 7.85 -15.44 -27.40
C GLY A 120 7.95 -14.52 -26.15
N LEU A 121 7.58 -15.02 -24.97
CA LEU A 121 7.63 -14.34 -23.69
C LEU A 121 8.24 -15.22 -22.58
N GLU A 122 9.06 -16.18 -22.99
CA GLU A 122 9.63 -17.20 -22.12
C GLU A 122 10.48 -16.63 -20.99
N ASP A 123 11.09 -15.46 -21.22
CA ASP A 123 11.92 -14.76 -20.23
C ASP A 123 11.13 -14.35 -18.97
N PHE A 124 9.82 -14.15 -19.10
CA PHE A 124 8.94 -13.82 -17.98
C PHE A 124 8.36 -15.04 -17.27
N GLY A 125 8.64 -16.25 -17.74
CA GLY A 125 8.20 -17.49 -17.13
C GLY A 125 6.71 -17.48 -16.83
N TYR A 126 6.36 -17.67 -15.55
CA TYR A 126 4.97 -17.76 -15.07
C TYR A 126 4.45 -16.44 -14.49
N PHE A 127 5.11 -15.31 -14.73
CA PHE A 127 4.65 -14.00 -14.29
C PHE A 127 3.46 -13.55 -15.13
N ASP A 128 2.29 -13.49 -14.51
CA ASP A 128 1.06 -13.06 -15.18
C ASP A 128 0.19 -12.17 -14.28
N ALA A 129 -0.92 -11.69 -14.79
CA ALA A 129 -1.90 -10.93 -14.06
C ALA A 129 -3.29 -11.59 -14.02
N GLU A 130 -3.54 -12.61 -14.83
CA GLU A 130 -4.86 -13.24 -14.91
C GLU A 130 -5.12 -14.15 -13.70
N HIS A 131 -4.07 -14.79 -13.21
CA HIS A 131 -4.11 -15.70 -12.07
C HIS A 131 -3.52 -15.08 -10.81
N PHE A 132 -3.20 -13.80 -10.84
CA PHE A 132 -2.65 -13.08 -9.70
C PHE A 132 -3.72 -12.77 -8.67
N ASP A 133 -3.54 -13.30 -7.47
CA ASP A 133 -4.33 -12.96 -6.29
C ASP A 133 -3.42 -12.33 -5.22
N PRO A 134 -3.60 -11.03 -4.89
CA PRO A 134 -2.75 -10.35 -3.92
C PRO A 134 -2.90 -10.85 -2.48
N GLU A 135 -3.99 -11.55 -2.15
CA GLU A 135 -4.18 -12.14 -0.83
C GLU A 135 -3.51 -13.51 -0.73
N MET A 136 -3.58 -14.29 -1.81
CA MET A 136 -3.03 -15.64 -1.84
C MET A 136 -1.53 -15.66 -2.13
N TRP A 137 -0.99 -14.61 -2.75
CA TRP A 137 0.44 -14.56 -3.07
C TRP A 137 1.32 -14.75 -1.83
N ARG A 138 2.34 -15.58 -1.96
CA ARG A 138 3.35 -15.87 -0.93
C ARG A 138 4.74 -15.76 -1.53
N PRO A 139 5.73 -15.31 -0.75
CA PRO A 139 7.14 -15.37 -1.15
C PRO A 139 7.64 -16.82 -1.17
N GLU A 140 8.90 -17.01 -1.52
CA GLU A 140 9.54 -18.34 -1.54
C GLU A 140 9.48 -19.05 -0.18
N TYR A 141 9.78 -18.32 0.90
CA TYR A 141 9.77 -18.84 2.28
C TYR A 141 8.79 -18.08 3.17
N PRO A 142 8.23 -18.72 4.20
CA PRO A 142 7.46 -18.03 5.22
C PRO A 142 8.32 -16.99 5.94
N MET A 143 7.85 -15.75 5.99
CA MET A 143 8.46 -14.64 6.72
C MET A 143 7.46 -14.06 7.70
N LEU A 144 7.82 -14.01 8.98
CA LEU A 144 6.93 -13.58 10.05
C LEU A 144 6.26 -12.21 9.78
N PRO A 145 6.97 -11.14 9.36
CA PRO A 145 6.31 -9.88 9.08
C PRO A 145 5.29 -9.99 7.94
N PHE A 146 5.56 -10.77 6.90
CA PHE A 146 4.64 -10.93 5.77
C PHE A 146 3.38 -11.72 6.16
N GLN A 147 3.51 -12.69 7.06
CA GLN A 147 2.39 -13.44 7.62
C GLN A 147 1.52 -12.56 8.53
N ASN A 148 2.13 -11.59 9.20
CA ASN A 148 1.47 -10.65 10.12
C ASN A 148 0.89 -9.41 9.40
N MET A 149 0.91 -9.33 8.06
CA MET A 149 0.34 -8.21 7.33
C MET A 149 -1.17 -8.13 7.60
N THR A 150 -1.59 -7.00 8.15
CA THR A 150 -3.00 -6.71 8.40
C THR A 150 -3.68 -6.05 7.20
N GLU A 151 -5.01 -6.02 7.20
CA GLU A 151 -5.81 -5.26 6.22
C GLU A 151 -5.37 -3.79 6.14
N ALA A 152 -5.11 -3.17 7.29
CA ALA A 152 -4.65 -1.78 7.37
C ALA A 152 -3.26 -1.57 6.75
N ASP A 153 -2.36 -2.54 6.88
CA ASP A 153 -1.03 -2.52 6.26
C ASP A 153 -1.15 -2.66 4.74
N GLY A 154 -1.97 -3.59 4.26
CA GLY A 154 -2.23 -3.78 2.84
C GLY A 154 -2.86 -2.54 2.19
N ALA A 155 -3.87 -1.95 2.82
CA ALA A 155 -4.48 -0.71 2.35
C ALA A 155 -3.51 0.49 2.37
N TRP A 156 -2.58 0.53 3.34
CA TRP A 156 -1.52 1.54 3.37
C TRP A 156 -0.58 1.39 2.18
N MET A 157 -0.10 0.18 1.90
CA MET A 157 0.77 -0.08 0.75
C MET A 157 0.03 0.10 -0.59
N ALA A 158 -1.23 -0.27 -0.68
CA ALA A 158 -2.05 -0.04 -1.86
C ALA A 158 -2.13 1.46 -2.22
N ARG A 159 -2.21 2.36 -1.22
CA ARG A 159 -2.14 3.81 -1.46
C ARG A 159 -0.78 4.27 -1.99
N ILE A 160 0.31 3.59 -1.64
CA ILE A 160 1.64 3.85 -2.20
C ILE A 160 1.70 3.35 -3.65
N ILE A 161 1.28 2.11 -3.89
CA ILE A 161 1.24 1.49 -5.21
C ILE A 161 0.36 2.30 -6.18
N ALA A 162 -0.76 2.87 -5.71
CA ALA A 162 -1.64 3.70 -6.52
C ALA A 162 -1.01 5.02 -7.04
N ARG A 163 0.14 5.41 -6.49
CA ARG A 163 0.89 6.60 -6.97
C ARG A 163 1.71 6.34 -8.24
N PHE A 164 1.94 5.08 -8.55
CA PHE A 164 2.56 4.70 -9.82
C PHE A 164 1.49 4.71 -10.91
N THR A 165 1.48 5.74 -11.75
CA THR A 165 0.59 5.81 -12.90
C THR A 165 1.04 4.81 -13.97
N PRO A 166 0.19 4.45 -14.95
CA PRO A 166 0.61 3.60 -16.07
C PRO A 166 1.85 4.14 -16.79
N GLU A 167 1.97 5.47 -16.92
CA GLU A 167 3.11 6.15 -17.54
C GLU A 167 4.39 5.98 -16.71
N HIS A 168 4.29 6.02 -15.36
CA HIS A 168 5.42 5.73 -14.48
C HIS A 168 5.88 4.28 -14.63
N VAL A 169 4.93 3.33 -14.70
CA VAL A 169 5.24 1.92 -14.91
C VAL A 169 5.91 1.71 -16.27
N GLU A 170 5.37 2.30 -17.34
CA GLU A 170 5.95 2.23 -18.68
C GLU A 170 7.37 2.81 -18.71
N ALA A 171 7.56 3.99 -18.12
CA ALA A 171 8.87 4.63 -18.05
C ALA A 171 9.90 3.77 -17.30
N ALA A 172 9.50 3.12 -16.19
CA ALA A 172 10.35 2.22 -15.44
C ALA A 172 10.73 0.96 -16.26
N VAL A 173 9.76 0.38 -16.97
CA VAL A 173 10.00 -0.78 -17.86
C VAL A 173 10.93 -0.40 -19.01
N ARG A 174 10.75 0.77 -19.63
CA ARG A 174 11.64 1.26 -20.72
C ARG A 174 13.05 1.53 -20.23
N ALA A 175 13.23 1.95 -18.97
CA ALA A 175 14.57 2.13 -18.38
C ALA A 175 15.33 0.79 -18.23
N GLY A 176 14.64 -0.35 -18.27
CA GLY A 176 15.24 -1.67 -18.27
C GLY A 176 15.82 -2.11 -19.62
N ASP A 177 15.65 -1.30 -20.66
CA ASP A 177 16.22 -1.48 -22.01
C ASP A 177 16.00 -2.88 -22.60
N LEU A 178 14.75 -3.37 -22.50
CA LEU A 178 14.38 -4.67 -23.06
C LEU A 178 14.55 -4.66 -24.59
N SER A 179 15.19 -5.68 -25.13
CA SER A 179 15.55 -5.78 -26.56
C SER A 179 14.34 -5.86 -27.50
N GLN A 180 13.17 -6.24 -26.98
CA GLN A 180 11.95 -6.41 -27.77
C GLN A 180 10.82 -5.53 -27.23
N GLU A 181 10.19 -4.75 -28.09
CA GLU A 181 9.03 -3.91 -27.72
C GLU A 181 7.83 -4.74 -27.22
N THR A 182 7.68 -5.98 -27.72
CA THR A 182 6.66 -6.92 -27.22
C THR A 182 6.87 -7.28 -25.77
N HIS A 183 8.11 -7.43 -25.31
CA HIS A 183 8.47 -7.71 -23.93
C HIS A 183 8.16 -6.51 -23.03
N ALA A 184 8.57 -5.30 -23.46
CA ALA A 184 8.27 -4.08 -22.73
C ALA A 184 6.76 -3.87 -22.55
N ARG A 185 6.00 -4.07 -23.59
CA ARG A 185 4.53 -3.98 -23.57
C ARG A 185 3.89 -5.01 -22.65
N PHE A 186 4.30 -6.27 -22.77
CA PHE A 186 3.81 -7.35 -21.90
C PHE A 186 4.06 -7.04 -20.42
N LEU A 187 5.28 -6.63 -20.07
CA LEU A 187 5.65 -6.34 -18.69
C LEU A 187 4.87 -5.15 -18.13
N THR A 188 4.76 -4.06 -18.91
CA THR A 188 3.96 -2.89 -18.54
C THR A 188 2.50 -3.27 -18.29
N ASP A 189 1.87 -3.98 -19.22
CA ASP A 189 0.48 -4.41 -19.11
C ASP A 189 0.25 -5.33 -17.90
N THR A 190 1.18 -6.25 -17.66
CA THR A 190 1.09 -7.18 -16.51
C THR A 190 1.19 -6.41 -15.20
N LEU A 191 2.15 -5.52 -15.04
CA LEU A 191 2.31 -4.69 -13.83
C LEU A 191 1.09 -3.81 -13.57
N VAL A 192 0.56 -3.14 -14.61
CA VAL A 192 -0.65 -2.31 -14.48
C VAL A 192 -1.88 -3.15 -14.09
N LYS A 193 -2.04 -4.35 -14.66
CA LYS A 193 -3.16 -5.24 -14.30
C LYS A 193 -3.03 -5.78 -12.87
N ARG A 194 -1.83 -6.17 -12.44
CA ARG A 194 -1.55 -6.59 -11.05
C ARG A 194 -1.81 -5.44 -10.07
N GLN A 195 -1.37 -4.22 -10.40
CA GLN A 195 -1.70 -3.03 -9.63
C GLN A 195 -3.22 -2.89 -9.45
N ARG A 196 -3.98 -2.96 -10.54
CA ARG A 196 -5.45 -2.84 -10.50
C ARG A 196 -6.09 -3.91 -9.61
N ALA A 197 -5.58 -5.14 -9.65
CA ALA A 197 -6.06 -6.22 -8.77
C ALA A 197 -5.83 -5.87 -7.29
N ILE A 198 -4.63 -5.37 -6.93
CA ILE A 198 -4.31 -4.89 -5.59
C ILE A 198 -5.25 -3.76 -5.16
N LEU A 199 -5.41 -2.72 -5.99
CA LEU A 199 -6.24 -1.58 -5.65
C LEU A 199 -7.71 -1.97 -5.47
N ARG A 200 -8.25 -2.83 -6.32
CA ARG A 200 -9.62 -3.34 -6.19
C ARG A 200 -9.83 -4.08 -4.89
N ARG A 201 -8.84 -4.88 -4.46
CA ARG A 201 -8.94 -5.64 -3.21
C ARG A 201 -8.89 -4.72 -1.99
N TYR A 202 -7.89 -3.87 -1.87
CA TYR A 202 -7.62 -3.13 -0.63
C TYR A 202 -8.40 -1.81 -0.51
N PHE A 203 -8.81 -1.19 -1.62
CA PHE A 203 -9.65 0.01 -1.56
C PHE A 203 -11.13 -0.29 -1.34
N ARG A 204 -11.53 -1.57 -1.38
CA ARG A 204 -12.92 -1.94 -1.12
C ARG A 204 -13.28 -1.84 0.37
N THR A 205 -12.37 -2.19 1.26
CA THR A 205 -12.63 -2.25 2.69
C THR A 205 -12.33 -0.92 3.36
N LEU A 206 -11.11 -0.41 3.18
CA LEU A 206 -10.65 0.79 3.85
C LEU A 206 -10.58 1.98 2.88
N SER A 207 -10.95 3.15 3.37
CA SER A 207 -10.98 4.38 2.56
C SER A 207 -9.62 4.67 1.90
N PRO A 208 -9.57 4.86 0.56
CA PRO A 208 -8.38 5.24 -0.19
C PRO A 208 -8.10 6.75 -0.19
N ILE A 209 -8.95 7.54 0.47
CA ILE A 209 -8.80 9.00 0.52
C ILE A 209 -7.54 9.38 1.28
N THR A 210 -6.71 10.25 0.69
CA THR A 210 -5.39 10.64 1.19
C THR A 210 -5.02 12.06 0.76
N ASP A 211 -3.76 12.48 0.97
CA ASP A 211 -3.22 13.78 0.57
C ASP A 211 -4.05 14.96 1.10
N LEU A 212 -4.33 14.86 2.41
CA LEU A 212 -5.13 15.83 3.13
C LEU A 212 -4.40 17.18 3.23
N HIS A 213 -5.08 18.24 2.84
CA HIS A 213 -4.63 19.58 3.05
C HIS A 213 -5.80 20.50 3.40
N TYR A 214 -5.52 21.53 4.15
CA TYR A 214 -6.49 22.50 4.59
C TYR A 214 -6.20 23.84 3.92
N GLU A 215 -7.19 24.42 3.25
CA GLU A 215 -7.08 25.70 2.59
C GLU A 215 -8.34 26.53 2.86
N ALA A 216 -8.14 27.79 3.33
CA ALA A 216 -9.22 28.68 3.70
C ALA A 216 -10.20 28.07 4.72
N ARG A 217 -11.32 27.52 4.27
CA ARG A 217 -12.35 26.87 5.09
C ARG A 217 -12.72 25.48 4.57
N GLU A 218 -11.84 24.90 3.78
CA GLU A 218 -12.05 23.62 3.16
C GLU A 218 -10.99 22.64 3.56
N LEU A 219 -11.41 21.40 3.76
CA LEU A 219 -10.53 20.26 3.86
C LEU A 219 -10.54 19.55 2.52
N CYS A 220 -9.44 19.63 1.79
CA CYS A 220 -9.30 18.97 0.51
C CYS A 220 -8.47 17.68 0.63
N ALA A 221 -8.78 16.73 -0.24
CA ALA A 221 -8.16 15.40 -0.25
C ALA A 221 -8.22 14.79 -1.67
N VAL A 222 -7.55 13.66 -1.83
CA VAL A 222 -7.56 12.89 -3.06
C VAL A 222 -8.12 11.50 -2.79
N ASP A 223 -9.15 11.11 -3.52
CA ASP A 223 -9.62 9.72 -3.59
C ASP A 223 -8.82 8.96 -4.66
N LEU A 224 -7.89 8.13 -4.21
CA LEU A 224 -7.04 7.35 -5.10
C LEU A 224 -7.83 6.32 -5.91
N ALA A 225 -8.92 5.75 -5.36
CA ALA A 225 -9.74 4.80 -6.11
C ALA A 225 -10.41 5.44 -7.32
N ARG A 226 -10.86 6.70 -7.20
CA ARG A 226 -11.42 7.47 -8.30
C ARG A 226 -10.35 7.93 -9.28
N ARG A 227 -9.19 8.37 -8.77
CA ARG A 227 -8.05 8.80 -9.59
C ARG A 227 -7.51 7.69 -10.49
N THR A 228 -7.48 6.45 -9.99
CA THR A 228 -6.94 5.29 -10.71
C THR A 228 -8.01 4.49 -11.46
N ASP A 229 -9.24 4.99 -11.55
CA ASP A 229 -10.38 4.28 -12.15
C ASP A 229 -10.52 2.84 -11.61
N THR A 230 -10.25 2.64 -10.32
CA THR A 230 -10.34 1.32 -9.67
C THR A 230 -11.76 0.77 -9.70
N TYR A 231 -12.76 1.64 -9.57
CA TYR A 231 -14.19 1.34 -9.66
C TYR A 231 -14.88 2.22 -10.71
N PRO A 232 -16.06 1.79 -11.22
CA PRO A 232 -16.86 2.64 -12.13
C PRO A 232 -17.14 4.02 -11.53
N GLN A 233 -17.04 5.07 -12.31
CA GLN A 233 -17.25 6.45 -11.85
C GLN A 233 -18.62 6.66 -11.19
N ALA A 234 -19.65 5.94 -11.63
CA ALA A 234 -20.99 5.97 -11.05
C ALA A 234 -21.08 5.38 -9.62
N SER A 235 -20.05 4.67 -9.17
CA SER A 235 -19.97 4.12 -7.80
C SER A 235 -19.61 5.18 -6.76
N PHE A 236 -19.03 6.32 -7.19
CA PHE A 236 -18.58 7.34 -6.26
C PHE A 236 -19.70 8.30 -5.89
N ARG A 237 -20.06 8.28 -4.61
CA ARG A 237 -21.05 9.18 -3.99
C ARG A 237 -20.47 9.69 -2.69
N TYR A 238 -19.99 10.94 -2.72
CA TYR A 238 -19.35 11.52 -1.55
C TYR A 238 -20.36 12.08 -0.56
N GLU A 239 -20.22 11.67 0.68
CA GLU A 239 -20.91 12.25 1.81
C GLU A 239 -19.90 12.61 2.89
N ALA A 240 -20.14 13.76 3.56
CA ALA A 240 -19.32 14.14 4.70
C ALA A 240 -20.19 14.65 5.86
N THR A 241 -19.72 14.38 7.05
CA THR A 241 -20.27 14.95 8.28
C THR A 241 -19.18 15.57 9.11
N VAL A 242 -19.49 16.65 9.80
CA VAL A 242 -18.60 17.35 10.70
C VAL A 242 -19.24 17.45 12.06
N ARG A 243 -18.49 17.10 13.11
CA ARG A 243 -18.89 17.24 14.51
C ARG A 243 -17.86 18.07 15.25
N ARG A 244 -18.34 19.05 16.01
CA ARG A 244 -17.47 19.87 16.89
C ARG A 244 -17.78 19.52 18.35
N GLY A 245 -16.73 19.24 19.12
CA GLY A 245 -16.84 18.89 20.54
C GLY A 245 -17.79 17.72 20.76
N VAL A 246 -18.70 17.90 21.70
CA VAL A 246 -19.77 16.95 22.07
C VAL A 246 -21.07 17.18 21.28
N GLY A 247 -21.09 18.15 20.36
CA GLY A 247 -22.27 18.47 19.54
C GLY A 247 -22.68 17.35 18.59
N ALA A 248 -23.86 17.51 17.97
CA ALA A 248 -24.32 16.59 16.93
C ALA A 248 -23.46 16.73 15.66
N ALA A 249 -23.31 15.60 14.94
CA ALA A 249 -22.72 15.62 13.62
C ALA A 249 -23.68 16.27 12.61
N VAL A 250 -23.18 17.21 11.81
CA VAL A 250 -23.94 17.89 10.75
C VAL A 250 -23.37 17.53 9.39
N ARG A 251 -24.24 17.45 8.39
CA ARG A 251 -23.78 17.26 7.00
C ARG A 251 -22.96 18.45 6.55
N ALA A 252 -21.87 18.17 5.84
CA ALA A 252 -21.04 19.16 5.19
C ALA A 252 -21.15 19.01 3.67
N ALA A 253 -21.07 20.12 2.95
CA ALA A 253 -21.03 20.09 1.49
C ALA A 253 -19.70 19.47 1.03
N VAL A 254 -19.80 18.60 0.01
CA VAL A 254 -18.63 17.97 -0.62
C VAL A 254 -18.62 18.35 -2.09
N ARG A 255 -17.52 18.97 -2.52
CA ARG A 255 -17.27 19.23 -3.93
C ARG A 255 -16.26 18.23 -4.45
N SER A 256 -16.61 17.48 -5.47
CA SER A 256 -15.69 16.55 -6.14
C SER A 256 -15.34 17.04 -7.52
N GLN A 257 -14.07 16.92 -7.88
CA GLN A 257 -13.52 17.35 -9.16
C GLN A 257 -12.91 16.18 -9.92
N ALA A 258 -12.36 16.45 -11.10
CA ALA A 258 -11.61 15.47 -11.88
C ALA A 258 -10.42 14.92 -11.08
N GLN A 259 -9.89 13.76 -11.52
CA GLN A 259 -8.72 13.11 -10.92
C GLN A 259 -8.86 12.79 -9.42
N GLY A 260 -10.09 12.58 -8.93
CA GLY A 260 -10.34 12.17 -7.54
C GLY A 260 -10.13 13.27 -6.50
N LEU A 261 -9.95 14.53 -6.90
CA LEU A 261 -9.90 15.64 -5.94
C LEU A 261 -11.29 15.85 -5.33
N LEU A 262 -11.34 16.02 -4.02
CA LEU A 262 -12.56 16.35 -3.27
C LEU A 262 -12.23 17.36 -2.18
N CYS A 263 -13.18 18.29 -1.93
CA CYS A 263 -13.07 19.25 -0.85
C CYS A 263 -14.36 19.26 -0.02
N VAL A 264 -14.22 19.29 1.29
CA VAL A 264 -15.30 19.31 2.27
C VAL A 264 -15.33 20.69 2.92
N ASP A 265 -16.50 21.34 2.89
CA ASP A 265 -16.69 22.63 3.57
C ASP A 265 -16.66 22.41 5.09
N LEU A 266 -15.86 23.21 5.78
CA LEU A 266 -15.77 23.16 7.24
C LEU A 266 -16.48 24.35 7.87
N PRO A 267 -17.01 24.18 9.11
CA PRO A 267 -17.60 25.28 9.86
C PRO A 267 -16.55 26.37 10.15
N ALA A 268 -17.02 27.58 10.43
CA ALA A 268 -16.16 28.68 10.84
C ALA A 268 -15.26 28.28 12.02
N LEU A 269 -13.99 28.69 11.96
CA LEU A 269 -13.04 28.48 13.06
C LEU A 269 -13.53 29.21 14.31
N ALA A 270 -13.18 28.67 15.47
CA ALA A 270 -13.44 29.36 16.73
C ALA A 270 -12.70 30.70 16.77
N PRO A 271 -13.26 31.75 17.43
CA PRO A 271 -12.56 33.01 17.59
C PRO A 271 -11.18 32.83 18.23
N GLU A 272 -10.25 33.70 17.88
CA GLU A 272 -8.97 33.77 18.61
C GLU A 272 -9.21 34.16 20.07
N GLY A 273 -8.41 33.57 20.93
CA GLY A 273 -8.49 33.80 22.36
C GLY A 273 -7.89 32.63 23.13
N ALA A 274 -7.83 32.75 24.43
CA ALA A 274 -7.39 31.65 25.28
C ALA A 274 -8.16 30.37 24.90
N ILE A 275 -7.43 29.25 24.78
CA ILE A 275 -8.07 27.93 24.66
C ILE A 275 -9.03 27.85 25.84
N PRO A 276 -10.35 27.70 25.62
CA PRO A 276 -11.27 27.54 26.73
C PRO A 276 -10.77 26.40 27.62
N ASP A 277 -11.05 26.48 28.94
CA ASP A 277 -10.78 25.35 29.86
C ASP A 277 -11.38 24.04 29.37
N ASP A 278 -12.40 24.13 28.52
CA ASP A 278 -12.97 23.01 27.76
C ASP A 278 -12.29 22.86 26.38
N ALA A 279 -11.17 22.15 26.36
CA ALA A 279 -10.47 21.80 25.12
C ALA A 279 -11.36 20.96 24.17
N ALA A 280 -12.38 20.27 24.68
CA ALA A 280 -13.29 19.46 23.88
C ALA A 280 -14.10 20.30 22.89
N SER A 281 -14.42 21.55 23.20
CA SER A 281 -15.16 22.47 22.32
C SER A 281 -14.43 22.77 21.00
N ARG A 282 -13.10 22.65 20.97
CA ARG A 282 -12.25 22.88 19.80
C ARG A 282 -11.94 21.62 18.99
N TYR A 283 -12.35 20.47 19.49
CA TYR A 283 -12.13 19.21 18.80
C TYR A 283 -13.13 19.02 17.67
N VAL A 284 -12.64 18.73 16.47
CA VAL A 284 -13.44 18.59 15.25
C VAL A 284 -13.21 17.22 14.67
N VAL A 285 -14.28 16.49 14.43
CA VAL A 285 -14.24 15.20 13.73
C VAL A 285 -14.90 15.36 12.37
N VAL A 286 -14.18 15.01 11.32
CA VAL A 286 -14.68 14.98 9.93
C VAL A 286 -14.73 13.54 9.47
N ARG A 287 -15.92 13.07 9.06
CA ARG A 287 -16.13 11.76 8.49
C ARG A 287 -16.46 11.91 7.02
N ILE A 288 -15.76 11.20 6.14
CA ILE A 288 -15.93 11.25 4.69
C ILE A 288 -16.16 9.84 4.17
N GLU A 289 -17.22 9.66 3.41
CA GLU A 289 -17.54 8.45 2.67
C GLU A 289 -17.46 8.72 1.17
N ASN A 290 -16.95 7.75 0.39
CA ASN A 290 -16.87 7.88 -1.07
C ASN A 290 -17.90 7.03 -1.81
N GLY A 291 -18.68 6.21 -1.11
CA GLY A 291 -19.69 5.32 -1.68
C GLY A 291 -19.14 4.04 -2.34
N ALA A 292 -17.87 4.02 -2.71
CA ALA A 292 -17.23 2.86 -3.37
C ALA A 292 -16.50 1.94 -2.37
N SER A 293 -15.97 2.50 -1.29
CA SER A 293 -15.35 1.77 -0.18
C SER A 293 -16.37 1.50 0.94
N ARG A 294 -16.18 0.44 1.70
CA ARG A 294 -17.08 0.10 2.83
C ARG A 294 -16.86 1.01 4.04
N GLY A 295 -15.61 1.30 4.36
CA GLY A 295 -15.23 2.14 5.49
C GLY A 295 -15.05 3.60 5.11
N PRO A 296 -15.38 4.53 6.04
CA PRO A 296 -15.12 5.95 5.88
C PRO A 296 -13.66 6.32 6.12
N LEU A 297 -13.30 7.55 5.75
CA LEU A 297 -12.18 8.25 6.36
C LEU A 297 -12.70 9.07 7.53
N VAL A 298 -12.08 8.92 8.71
CA VAL A 298 -12.38 9.74 9.89
C VAL A 298 -11.13 10.53 10.27
N LEU A 299 -11.29 11.84 10.35
CA LEU A 299 -10.22 12.78 10.66
C LEU A 299 -10.51 13.46 11.98
N HIS A 300 -9.49 13.51 12.81
CA HIS A 300 -9.50 14.18 14.11
C HIS A 300 -8.67 15.44 14.00
N LEU A 301 -9.31 16.56 14.18
CA LEU A 301 -8.71 17.88 14.01
C LEU A 301 -8.85 18.69 15.31
N TYR A 302 -7.94 19.62 15.51
CA TYR A 302 -7.99 20.57 16.60
C TYR A 302 -8.00 22.00 16.05
N ASP A 303 -9.02 22.76 16.44
CA ASP A 303 -9.20 24.16 16.00
C ASP A 303 -8.35 25.08 16.87
N LEU A 304 -7.29 25.62 16.28
CA LEU A 304 -6.34 26.52 16.93
C LEU A 304 -6.65 28.01 16.67
N GLY A 305 -7.79 28.31 16.03
CA GLY A 305 -8.22 29.68 15.72
C GLY A 305 -7.78 30.16 14.33
N PRO A 306 -8.28 31.35 13.91
CA PRO A 306 -8.11 31.83 12.52
C PRO A 306 -6.68 32.02 12.05
N ARG A 307 -5.73 32.34 12.98
CA ARG A 307 -4.30 32.51 12.63
C ARG A 307 -3.58 31.20 12.39
N THR A 308 -3.91 30.17 13.16
CA THR A 308 -3.21 28.86 13.13
C THR A 308 -3.98 27.81 12.33
N GLY A 309 -5.31 27.95 12.24
CA GLY A 309 -6.17 27.03 11.51
C GLY A 309 -6.45 25.74 12.25
N LEU A 310 -6.71 24.68 11.48
CA LEU A 310 -6.96 23.32 11.97
C LEU A 310 -5.67 22.50 11.96
N ARG A 311 -5.43 21.80 13.06
CA ARG A 311 -4.33 20.83 13.16
C ARG A 311 -4.87 19.41 13.12
N LEU A 312 -4.41 18.62 12.15
CA LEU A 312 -4.70 17.19 12.10
C LEU A 312 -3.96 16.48 13.25
N VAL A 313 -4.70 15.78 14.10
CA VAL A 313 -4.16 15.04 15.25
C VAL A 313 -4.38 13.53 15.17
N GLY A 314 -5.28 13.07 14.29
CA GLY A 314 -5.51 11.65 14.07
C GLY A 314 -6.21 11.35 12.75
N VAL A 315 -5.97 10.15 12.22
CA VAL A 315 -6.63 9.61 11.03
C VAL A 315 -7.04 8.18 11.31
N GLU A 316 -8.31 7.89 11.16
CA GLU A 316 -8.85 6.54 11.29
C GLU A 316 -9.48 6.07 9.97
N ARG A 317 -9.40 4.79 9.73
CA ARG A 317 -10.08 4.09 8.63
C ARG A 317 -10.68 2.81 9.22
N PRO A 318 -11.85 2.92 9.87
CA PRO A 318 -12.53 1.77 10.47
C PRO A 318 -13.10 0.81 9.43
#